data_d5fed532d6d3a34ef6b6464fd8cef719
#
_entry.id   d5fed532d6d3a34ef6b6464fd8cef719
#
_cell.length_a   1.000
_cell.length_b   1.000
_cell.length_c   1.000
_cell.angle_alpha   90.00
_cell.angle_beta   90.00
_cell.angle_gamma   90.00
#
_symmetry.space_group_name_H-M   'P 1'
#
loop_
_entity.id
_entity.type
_entity.pdbx_description
1 polymer ?
#
loop_
_entity_poly.entity_id
_entity_poly.type
_entity_poly.pdbx_seq_one_letter_code
_entity_poly.pdbx_strand_id
1 'polypeptide(L)'
;MWDGRDLAALVVPLAGELIATGDRYEPFRLAGPDGPAVEPVTAFFRDLLAAGRSEATVRSYGMDLLRWFRFLWAAGLAWDQVTQSDARDFSRWLRAGRDGRGYAPAVRAHSETVLRSFYGYHLEAGTGPIVNPFPLDRSRRRARAGAHHNPMELHRSQRTGRYRPRVPTRVPRAIPDEEFNDIFARLPSHRDRALVAFYVSTGARASELLSATVGGTDPGRQLITVTRKGTGELQQLPASTDAFVWLRLYQAQMDGLVPAGRGQPLWWTLRRPVRPLTYHAVHRMFERACGKAGSAATLHALRHTAAYRMAEDPALPLTDVQAVLGHRQLATTQIYLTPRAEDVIRRVLAHHSEQVRQARQRAGPPPAAAGYRPETLKVLFGPGIS
;
A
#
# COMPACT_ATOMS: atom_id res chain seq x y z
N MET A 1 -22.19 -7.32 35.99
CA MET A 1 -20.91 -6.95 36.62
C MET A 1 -19.85 -6.95 35.52
N TRP A 2 -19.30 -5.79 35.17
CA TRP A 2 -18.30 -5.66 34.12
C TRP A 2 -16.92 -5.87 34.74
N ASP A 3 -16.45 -7.09 34.69
CA ASP A 3 -15.09 -7.42 35.11
C ASP A 3 -14.17 -7.15 33.92
N GLY A 4 -13.80 -5.88 33.75
CA GLY A 4 -12.83 -5.46 32.74
C GLY A 4 -11.45 -5.88 33.18
N ARG A 5 -10.79 -6.73 32.39
CA ARG A 5 -9.36 -7.08 32.59
C ARG A 5 -8.53 -5.80 32.71
N ASP A 6 -7.67 -5.71 33.72
CA ASP A 6 -6.71 -4.62 33.84
C ASP A 6 -5.63 -4.77 32.75
N LEU A 7 -5.86 -4.06 31.62
CA LEU A 7 -4.92 -4.08 30.51
C LEU A 7 -3.63 -3.28 30.80
N ALA A 8 -3.63 -2.41 31.80
CA ALA A 8 -2.44 -1.65 32.19
C ALA A 8 -1.44 -2.54 32.94
N ALA A 9 -1.94 -3.48 33.71
CA ALA A 9 -1.11 -4.47 34.41
C ALA A 9 -0.72 -5.67 33.53
N LEU A 10 -1.31 -5.83 32.33
CA LEU A 10 -1.04 -6.99 31.48
C LEU A 10 0.32 -6.89 30.79
N VAL A 11 1.29 -7.64 31.28
CA VAL A 11 2.62 -7.77 30.66
C VAL A 11 2.56 -8.90 29.62
N VAL A 12 2.56 -8.53 28.33
CA VAL A 12 2.59 -9.51 27.23
C VAL A 12 4.04 -9.91 26.92
N PRO A 13 4.42 -11.19 27.12
CA PRO A 13 5.79 -11.65 26.90
C PRO A 13 6.16 -11.68 25.41
N LEU A 14 7.46 -11.71 25.12
CA LEU A 14 7.98 -11.99 23.76
C LEU A 14 8.13 -13.51 23.50
N ALA A 15 7.44 -14.35 24.27
CA ALA A 15 7.46 -15.79 24.13
C ALA A 15 6.90 -16.26 22.78
N GLY A 16 7.31 -17.46 22.36
CA GLY A 16 6.92 -18.03 21.08
C GLY A 16 7.56 -17.33 19.88
N GLU A 17 7.61 -18.01 18.77
CA GLU A 17 8.20 -17.50 17.54
C GLU A 17 7.55 -18.08 16.29
N LEU A 18 7.70 -17.38 15.16
CA LEU A 18 7.30 -17.86 13.84
C LEU A 18 8.56 -18.39 13.13
N ILE A 19 8.68 -19.70 13.00
CA ILE A 19 9.85 -20.41 12.47
C ILE A 19 9.62 -20.67 10.99
N ALA A 20 10.63 -20.37 10.15
CA ALA A 20 10.69 -20.84 8.78
C ALA A 20 11.22 -22.28 8.75
N THR A 21 10.45 -23.23 8.25
CA THR A 21 10.78 -24.66 8.32
C THR A 21 11.64 -25.13 7.15
N GLY A 22 11.61 -24.43 6.02
CA GLY A 22 12.19 -24.86 4.75
C GLY A 22 11.35 -25.91 4.01
N ASP A 23 10.26 -26.38 4.60
CA ASP A 23 9.32 -27.29 3.95
C ASP A 23 8.35 -26.53 3.05
N ARG A 24 8.21 -26.96 1.80
CA ARG A 24 7.28 -26.36 0.81
C ARG A 24 5.81 -26.44 1.23
N TYR A 25 5.43 -27.49 1.95
CA TYR A 25 4.04 -27.73 2.37
C TYR A 25 3.71 -27.11 3.73
N GLU A 26 4.74 -26.74 4.50
CA GLU A 26 4.61 -26.09 5.80
C GLU A 26 5.73 -25.03 5.95
N PRO A 27 5.77 -23.98 5.12
CA PRO A 27 6.91 -23.05 5.07
C PRO A 27 7.11 -22.26 6.35
N PHE A 28 6.08 -22.16 7.20
CA PHE A 28 6.14 -21.48 8.50
C PHE A 28 5.37 -22.29 9.55
N ARG A 29 5.94 -22.30 10.77
CA ARG A 29 5.33 -22.88 11.96
C ARG A 29 5.36 -21.87 13.09
N LEU A 30 4.25 -21.72 13.81
CA LEU A 30 4.20 -20.93 15.02
C LEU A 30 4.49 -21.84 16.21
N ALA A 31 5.63 -21.58 16.90
CA ALA A 31 6.00 -22.28 18.11
C ALA A 31 5.49 -21.54 19.34
N GLY A 32 4.99 -22.29 20.32
CA GLY A 32 4.57 -21.79 21.62
C GLY A 32 5.77 -21.40 22.52
N PRO A 33 5.48 -20.89 23.74
CA PRO A 33 6.53 -20.52 24.70
C PRO A 33 7.49 -21.67 25.04
N ASP A 34 6.97 -22.89 25.12
CA ASP A 34 7.71 -24.10 25.49
C ASP A 34 8.22 -24.87 24.27
N GLY A 35 8.14 -24.31 23.08
CA GLY A 35 8.66 -24.87 21.85
C GLY A 35 7.72 -25.71 20.99
N PRO A 36 6.65 -26.36 21.46
CA PRO A 36 5.77 -27.13 20.60
C PRO A 36 4.98 -26.23 19.62
N ALA A 37 4.60 -26.82 18.48
CA ALA A 37 3.77 -26.15 17.49
C ALA A 37 2.41 -25.77 18.06
N VAL A 38 1.88 -24.60 17.66
CA VAL A 38 0.51 -24.19 17.95
C VAL A 38 -0.39 -24.78 16.88
N GLU A 39 -0.89 -26.01 17.12
CA GLU A 39 -1.62 -26.81 16.13
C GLU A 39 -2.77 -26.10 15.43
N PRO A 40 -3.64 -25.29 16.10
CA PRO A 40 -4.68 -24.57 15.38
C PRO A 40 -4.13 -23.59 14.34
N VAL A 41 -2.94 -23.00 14.57
CA VAL A 41 -2.29 -22.13 13.59
C VAL A 41 -1.74 -22.96 12.41
N THR A 42 -1.16 -24.12 12.70
CA THR A 42 -0.66 -25.04 11.67
C THR A 42 -1.80 -25.50 10.75
N ALA A 43 -2.94 -25.90 11.31
CA ALA A 43 -4.12 -26.28 10.53
C ALA A 43 -4.61 -25.15 9.61
N PHE A 44 -4.71 -23.94 10.13
CA PHE A 44 -5.09 -22.76 9.36
C PHE A 44 -4.07 -22.41 8.26
N PHE A 45 -2.77 -22.57 8.51
CA PHE A 45 -1.75 -22.34 7.49
C PHE A 45 -1.85 -23.33 6.33
N ARG A 46 -2.13 -24.61 6.63
CA ARG A 46 -2.35 -25.63 5.60
C ARG A 46 -3.56 -25.28 4.72
N ASP A 47 -4.65 -24.79 5.31
CA ASP A 47 -5.83 -24.33 4.58
C ASP A 47 -5.52 -23.14 3.67
N LEU A 48 -4.79 -22.13 4.19
CA LEU A 48 -4.37 -20.98 3.40
C LEU A 48 -3.54 -21.39 2.18
N LEU A 49 -2.63 -22.34 2.34
CA LEU A 49 -1.79 -22.85 1.25
C LEU A 49 -2.63 -23.64 0.23
N ALA A 50 -3.56 -24.49 0.70
CA ALA A 50 -4.50 -25.21 -0.16
C ALA A 50 -5.39 -24.24 -0.96
N ALA A 51 -5.79 -23.12 -0.36
CA ALA A 51 -6.50 -22.02 -1.03
C ALA A 51 -5.61 -21.16 -1.96
N GLY A 52 -4.35 -21.56 -2.22
CA GLY A 52 -3.43 -20.88 -3.12
C GLY A 52 -2.85 -19.58 -2.58
N ARG A 53 -2.85 -19.35 -1.26
CA ARG A 53 -2.21 -18.20 -0.66
C ARG A 53 -0.68 -18.33 -0.71
N SER A 54 0.01 -17.21 -0.97
CA SER A 54 1.46 -17.21 -1.04
C SER A 54 2.10 -17.41 0.35
N GLU A 55 3.30 -17.98 0.39
CA GLU A 55 4.12 -18.08 1.61
C GLU A 55 4.28 -16.73 2.34
N ALA A 56 4.43 -15.64 1.59
CA ALA A 56 4.50 -14.29 2.15
C ALA A 56 3.20 -13.90 2.89
N THR A 57 2.04 -14.37 2.41
CA THR A 57 0.75 -14.18 3.09
C THR A 57 0.70 -14.99 4.37
N VAL A 58 1.11 -16.26 4.32
CA VAL A 58 1.18 -17.14 5.50
C VAL A 58 2.09 -16.54 6.56
N ARG A 59 3.28 -16.06 6.17
CA ARG A 59 4.21 -15.37 7.06
C ARG A 59 3.59 -14.13 7.70
N SER A 60 2.92 -13.30 6.91
CA SER A 60 2.27 -12.09 7.41
C SER A 60 1.17 -12.41 8.42
N TYR A 61 0.34 -13.40 8.11
CA TYR A 61 -0.72 -13.88 9.00
C TYR A 61 -0.13 -14.48 10.27
N GLY A 62 0.96 -15.25 10.14
CA GLY A 62 1.68 -15.82 11.28
C GLY A 62 2.18 -14.77 12.26
N MET A 63 2.67 -13.64 11.80
CA MET A 63 3.09 -12.54 12.69
C MET A 63 1.92 -11.90 13.47
N ASP A 64 0.74 -11.82 12.88
CA ASP A 64 -0.45 -11.33 13.57
C ASP A 64 -1.00 -12.38 14.56
N LEU A 65 -0.99 -13.65 14.17
CA LEU A 65 -1.36 -14.76 15.04
C LEU A 65 -0.39 -14.89 16.22
N LEU A 66 0.93 -14.77 16.00
CA LEU A 66 1.91 -14.76 17.08
C LEU A 66 1.61 -13.64 18.10
N ARG A 67 1.25 -12.46 17.64
CA ARG A 67 0.89 -11.33 18.51
C ARG A 67 -0.38 -11.63 19.33
N TRP A 68 -1.36 -12.28 18.69
CA TRP A 68 -2.58 -12.71 19.34
C TRP A 68 -2.34 -13.79 20.39
N PHE A 69 -1.60 -14.84 20.05
CA PHE A 69 -1.29 -15.92 20.97
C PHE A 69 -0.44 -15.44 22.18
N ARG A 70 0.48 -14.51 21.96
CA ARG A 70 1.18 -13.83 23.05
C ARG A 70 0.25 -13.14 24.04
N PHE A 71 -0.79 -12.47 23.51
CA PHE A 71 -1.82 -11.87 24.35
C PHE A 71 -2.62 -12.93 25.09
N LEU A 72 -3.01 -14.01 24.44
CA LEU A 72 -3.74 -15.12 25.08
C LEU A 72 -2.92 -15.77 26.18
N TRP A 73 -1.65 -16.05 25.95
CA TRP A 73 -0.75 -16.62 26.96
C TRP A 73 -0.62 -15.69 28.18
N ALA A 74 -0.44 -14.40 27.95
CA ALA A 74 -0.39 -13.41 29.03
C ALA A 74 -1.70 -13.32 29.82
N ALA A 75 -2.82 -13.54 29.16
CA ALA A 75 -4.15 -13.47 29.75
C ALA A 75 -4.62 -14.80 30.36
N GLY A 76 -3.83 -15.89 30.21
CA GLY A 76 -4.24 -17.24 30.66
C GLY A 76 -5.48 -17.79 29.94
N LEU A 77 -5.65 -17.45 28.65
CA LEU A 77 -6.83 -17.82 27.86
C LEU A 77 -6.52 -18.96 26.90
N ALA A 78 -7.40 -19.95 26.85
CA ALA A 78 -7.41 -20.95 25.80
C ALA A 78 -7.99 -20.32 24.50
N TRP A 79 -7.35 -20.59 23.39
CA TRP A 79 -7.70 -19.97 22.10
C TRP A 79 -9.12 -20.30 21.60
N ASP A 80 -9.63 -21.48 21.94
CA ASP A 80 -10.95 -22.02 21.60
C ASP A 80 -12.07 -21.56 22.52
N GLN A 81 -11.74 -20.94 23.64
CA GLN A 81 -12.68 -20.40 24.63
C GLN A 81 -12.79 -18.87 24.60
N VAL A 82 -12.12 -18.24 23.64
CA VAL A 82 -12.10 -16.79 23.52
C VAL A 82 -13.47 -16.21 23.20
N THR A 83 -13.82 -15.14 23.89
CA THR A 83 -15.06 -14.39 23.75
C THR A 83 -14.87 -13.09 22.96
N GLN A 84 -15.98 -12.45 22.61
CA GLN A 84 -15.96 -11.11 22.02
C GLN A 84 -15.35 -10.06 22.98
N SER A 85 -15.45 -10.25 24.29
CA SER A 85 -14.83 -9.38 25.28
C SER A 85 -13.31 -9.43 25.20
N ASP A 86 -12.74 -10.62 25.04
CA ASP A 86 -11.30 -10.81 24.91
C ASP A 86 -10.78 -10.20 23.60
N ALA A 87 -11.51 -10.34 22.51
CA ALA A 87 -11.18 -9.70 21.23
C ALA A 87 -11.22 -8.16 21.31
N ARG A 88 -12.18 -7.60 22.06
CA ARG A 88 -12.25 -6.17 22.38
C ARG A 88 -11.03 -5.73 23.19
N ASP A 89 -10.68 -6.49 24.22
CA ASP A 89 -9.56 -6.17 25.10
C ASP A 89 -8.22 -6.25 24.36
N PHE A 90 -8.03 -7.23 23.48
CA PHE A 90 -6.89 -7.27 22.57
C PHE A 90 -6.84 -6.03 21.66
N SER A 91 -7.96 -5.62 21.09
CA SER A 91 -8.02 -4.42 20.24
C SER A 91 -7.67 -3.13 21.02
N ARG A 92 -8.06 -3.05 22.30
CA ARG A 92 -7.66 -1.97 23.20
C ARG A 92 -6.17 -2.03 23.53
N TRP A 93 -5.66 -3.21 23.83
CA TRP A 93 -4.24 -3.44 24.07
C TRP A 93 -3.38 -3.05 22.88
N LEU A 94 -3.77 -3.43 21.64
CA LEU A 94 -3.09 -2.99 20.42
C LEU A 94 -3.09 -1.46 20.26
N ARG A 95 -4.13 -0.79 20.75
CA ARG A 95 -4.23 0.67 20.69
C ARG A 95 -3.32 1.34 21.73
N ALA A 96 -3.24 0.82 22.92
CA ALA A 96 -2.35 1.31 23.98
C ALA A 96 -0.88 0.99 23.64
N GLY A 97 -0.64 -0.20 23.10
CA GLY A 97 0.68 -0.70 22.75
C GLY A 97 1.46 -1.16 23.97
N ARG A 98 2.62 -1.75 23.66
CA ARG A 98 3.65 -2.02 24.64
C ARG A 98 4.39 -0.70 24.89
N ASP A 99 4.71 -0.38 26.12
CA ASP A 99 5.44 0.84 26.50
C ASP A 99 4.74 2.16 26.06
N GLY A 100 3.42 2.19 25.99
CA GLY A 100 2.64 3.37 25.62
C GLY A 100 2.66 3.75 24.13
N ARG A 101 3.37 2.99 23.29
CA ARG A 101 3.39 3.17 21.84
C ARG A 101 2.45 2.21 21.14
N GLY A 102 1.23 2.68 20.86
CA GLY A 102 0.23 1.88 20.17
C GLY A 102 0.64 1.45 18.76
N TYR A 103 0.14 0.29 18.34
CA TYR A 103 0.33 -0.18 16.96
C TYR A 103 -0.38 0.74 15.96
N ALA A 104 0.27 0.96 14.81
CA ALA A 104 -0.30 1.77 13.74
C ALA A 104 -1.70 1.28 13.31
N PRO A 105 -2.63 2.18 12.91
CA PRO A 105 -3.98 1.79 12.50
C PRO A 105 -4.01 0.71 11.42
N ALA A 106 -3.07 0.74 10.46
CA ALA A 106 -2.98 -0.26 9.41
C ALA A 106 -2.66 -1.66 9.96
N VAL A 107 -1.73 -1.76 10.92
CA VAL A 107 -1.38 -3.03 11.59
C VAL A 107 -2.58 -3.57 12.35
N ARG A 108 -3.25 -2.74 13.13
CA ARG A 108 -4.45 -3.14 13.88
C ARG A 108 -5.59 -3.61 12.96
N ALA A 109 -5.79 -2.92 11.83
CA ALA A 109 -6.78 -3.30 10.84
C ALA A 109 -6.44 -4.62 10.15
N HIS A 110 -5.15 -4.90 9.92
CA HIS A 110 -4.68 -6.16 9.36
C HIS A 110 -4.86 -7.30 10.36
N SER A 111 -4.41 -7.12 11.61
CA SER A 111 -4.57 -8.12 12.68
C SER A 111 -6.03 -8.52 12.86
N GLU A 112 -6.96 -7.56 12.88
CA GLU A 112 -8.39 -7.86 13.00
C GLU A 112 -8.91 -8.69 11.82
N THR A 113 -8.45 -8.43 10.61
CA THR A 113 -8.82 -9.21 9.42
C THR A 113 -8.28 -10.63 9.49
N VAL A 114 -7.01 -10.79 9.90
CA VAL A 114 -6.37 -12.11 10.04
C VAL A 114 -7.08 -12.93 11.11
N LEU A 115 -7.33 -12.36 12.28
CA LEU A 115 -7.96 -13.06 13.40
C LEU A 115 -9.40 -13.45 13.08
N ARG A 116 -10.16 -12.59 12.39
CA ARG A 116 -11.49 -12.95 11.91
C ARG A 116 -11.44 -14.12 10.91
N SER A 117 -10.45 -14.14 10.02
CA SER A 117 -10.27 -15.24 9.08
C SER A 117 -9.89 -16.55 9.79
N PHE A 118 -8.97 -16.46 10.76
CA PHE A 118 -8.55 -17.60 11.58
C PHE A 118 -9.73 -18.22 12.34
N TYR A 119 -10.48 -17.42 13.07
CA TYR A 119 -11.66 -17.92 13.79
C TYR A 119 -12.82 -18.30 12.86
N GLY A 120 -12.91 -17.71 11.67
CA GLY A 120 -13.85 -18.14 10.64
C GLY A 120 -13.58 -19.56 10.18
N TYR A 121 -12.31 -19.87 9.86
CA TYR A 121 -11.87 -21.22 9.51
C TYR A 121 -12.19 -22.25 10.62
N HIS A 122 -11.84 -21.95 11.86
CA HIS A 122 -12.08 -22.88 12.98
C HIS A 122 -13.57 -23.04 13.33
N LEU A 123 -14.38 -22.00 13.10
CA LEU A 123 -15.82 -22.08 13.24
C LEU A 123 -16.43 -23.04 12.20
N GLU A 124 -15.98 -22.93 10.94
CA GLU A 124 -16.40 -23.82 9.85
C GLU A 124 -15.92 -25.27 10.07
N ALA A 125 -14.72 -25.45 10.61
CA ALA A 125 -14.15 -26.74 10.94
C ALA A 125 -14.71 -27.36 12.24
N GLY A 126 -15.51 -26.62 13.02
CA GLY A 126 -16.05 -27.09 14.30
C GLY A 126 -15.00 -27.28 15.40
N THR A 127 -13.83 -26.65 15.27
CA THR A 127 -12.67 -26.84 16.18
C THR A 127 -12.38 -25.62 17.07
N GLY A 128 -13.14 -24.54 16.93
CA GLY A 128 -12.95 -23.30 17.68
C GLY A 128 -14.17 -22.88 18.50
N PRO A 129 -14.21 -21.63 18.93
CA PRO A 129 -15.35 -21.10 19.67
C PRO A 129 -16.61 -21.11 18.81
N ILE A 130 -17.79 -21.31 19.44
CA ILE A 130 -19.09 -21.40 18.78
C ILE A 130 -19.45 -20.14 17.98
N VAL A 131 -18.88 -19.00 18.36
CA VAL A 131 -19.10 -17.70 17.69
C VAL A 131 -17.75 -17.05 17.43
N ASN A 132 -17.58 -16.50 16.22
CA ASN A 132 -16.35 -15.77 15.90
C ASN A 132 -16.18 -14.55 16.82
N PRO A 133 -15.11 -14.50 17.64
CA PRO A 133 -14.86 -13.41 18.58
C PRO A 133 -14.66 -12.04 17.93
N PHE A 134 -14.32 -12.02 16.63
CA PHE A 134 -14.12 -10.82 15.82
C PHE A 134 -15.30 -10.60 14.86
N PRO A 135 -16.46 -10.12 15.36
CA PRO A 135 -17.68 -10.01 14.56
C PRO A 135 -17.58 -8.90 13.52
N LEU A 136 -18.42 -9.01 12.50
CA LEU A 136 -18.63 -7.93 11.54
C LEU A 136 -19.44 -6.78 12.17
N ASP A 137 -19.13 -5.55 11.77
CA ASP A 137 -19.90 -4.38 12.17
C ASP A 137 -21.27 -4.38 11.47
N ARG A 138 -22.32 -4.65 12.26
CA ARG A 138 -23.71 -4.64 11.80
C ARG A 138 -24.35 -3.24 11.84
N SER A 139 -23.78 -2.28 12.59
CA SER A 139 -24.35 -0.94 12.77
C SER A 139 -24.41 -0.15 11.46
N ARG A 140 -23.41 -0.32 10.61
CA ARG A 140 -23.36 0.31 9.28
C ARG A 140 -24.39 -0.23 8.28
N ARG A 141 -24.94 -1.41 8.53
CA ARG A 141 -26.01 -1.97 7.70
C ARG A 141 -27.32 -1.20 7.87
N ARG A 142 -27.65 -0.78 9.12
CA ARG A 142 -28.86 -0.01 9.41
C ARG A 142 -28.79 1.44 8.91
N ALA A 143 -27.65 2.09 9.04
CA ALA A 143 -27.47 3.47 8.56
C ALA A 143 -27.55 3.63 7.03
N ARG A 144 -27.25 2.55 6.27
CA ARG A 144 -27.32 2.55 4.80
C ARG A 144 -28.57 1.90 4.24
N ALA A 145 -29.42 1.25 5.03
CA ALA A 145 -30.66 0.65 4.58
C ALA A 145 -31.68 1.68 4.06
N GLY A 146 -31.52 2.96 4.43
CA GLY A 146 -32.31 4.08 3.91
C GLY A 146 -31.60 4.95 2.86
N ALA A 147 -30.35 4.65 2.51
CA ALA A 147 -29.63 5.39 1.48
C ALA A 147 -30.09 4.94 0.09
N HIS A 148 -30.41 5.92 -0.77
CA HIS A 148 -30.78 5.67 -2.17
C HIS A 148 -29.66 4.87 -2.85
N HIS A 149 -29.95 3.64 -3.28
CA HIS A 149 -29.01 2.78 -3.96
C HIS A 149 -29.18 2.91 -5.47
N ASN A 150 -28.10 3.26 -6.18
CA ASN A 150 -28.08 3.21 -7.62
C ASN A 150 -28.17 1.74 -8.08
N PRO A 151 -29.26 1.30 -8.72
CA PRO A 151 -29.43 -0.10 -9.13
C PRO A 151 -28.40 -0.57 -10.17
N MET A 152 -27.71 0.38 -10.82
CA MET A 152 -26.65 0.08 -11.80
C MET A 152 -25.27 -0.13 -11.15
N GLU A 153 -25.13 0.16 -9.86
CA GLU A 153 -23.89 -0.13 -9.11
C GLU A 153 -24.02 -1.43 -8.35
N LEU A 154 -23.08 -2.34 -8.58
CA LEU A 154 -22.94 -3.57 -7.79
C LEU A 154 -22.71 -3.22 -6.31
N HIS A 155 -23.75 -3.36 -5.50
CA HIS A 155 -23.67 -3.11 -4.06
C HIS A 155 -22.77 -4.14 -3.40
N ARG A 156 -21.48 -3.86 -3.31
CA ARG A 156 -20.55 -4.60 -2.46
C ARG A 156 -20.71 -4.10 -1.03
N SER A 157 -21.47 -4.84 -0.22
CA SER A 157 -21.48 -4.60 1.21
C SER A 157 -20.05 -4.75 1.74
N GLN A 158 -19.41 -3.64 2.09
CA GLN A 158 -18.10 -3.68 2.74
C GLN A 158 -18.30 -4.32 4.12
N ARG A 159 -18.05 -5.61 4.21
CA ARG A 159 -18.03 -6.36 5.46
C ARG A 159 -16.81 -5.92 6.27
N THR A 160 -16.98 -4.87 7.07
CA THR A 160 -15.91 -4.33 7.93
C THR A 160 -16.03 -4.97 9.31
N GLY A 161 -14.94 -5.39 9.90
CA GLY A 161 -14.92 -5.90 11.26
C GLY A 161 -15.23 -4.81 12.28
N ARG A 162 -15.89 -5.19 13.37
CA ARG A 162 -16.35 -4.27 14.44
C ARG A 162 -15.21 -3.50 15.09
N TYR A 163 -14.05 -4.15 15.28
CA TYR A 163 -12.88 -3.57 15.93
C TYR A 163 -11.85 -3.02 14.95
N ARG A 164 -12.17 -3.05 13.65
CA ARG A 164 -11.27 -2.55 12.62
C ARG A 164 -11.17 -1.02 12.68
N PRO A 165 -10.00 -0.45 12.97
CA PRO A 165 -9.82 0.99 12.98
C PRO A 165 -9.96 1.57 11.56
N ARG A 166 -10.37 2.82 11.48
CA ARG A 166 -10.26 3.58 10.23
C ARG A 166 -8.78 3.82 9.96
N VAL A 167 -8.33 3.38 8.80
CA VAL A 167 -6.99 3.67 8.31
C VAL A 167 -7.10 4.91 7.44
N PRO A 168 -6.41 6.01 7.77
CA PRO A 168 -6.39 7.19 6.90
C PRO A 168 -5.84 6.79 5.53
N THR A 169 -6.57 7.11 4.48
CA THR A 169 -6.08 6.95 3.11
C THR A 169 -5.03 8.03 2.86
N ARG A 170 -3.76 7.65 2.87
CA ARG A 170 -2.70 8.56 2.46
C ARG A 170 -2.73 8.62 0.94
N VAL A 171 -2.87 9.82 0.39
CA VAL A 171 -2.64 10.03 -1.04
C VAL A 171 -1.15 9.76 -1.28
N PRO A 172 -0.81 8.80 -2.14
CA PRO A 172 0.59 8.52 -2.45
C PRO A 172 1.22 9.77 -3.04
N ARG A 173 2.48 10.06 -2.70
CA ARG A 173 3.22 11.18 -3.29
C ARG A 173 4.15 10.66 -4.37
N ALA A 174 4.17 11.35 -5.51
CA ALA A 174 5.24 11.18 -6.49
C ALA A 174 6.55 11.73 -5.91
N ILE A 175 7.66 11.13 -6.27
CA ILE A 175 8.98 11.69 -5.99
C ILE A 175 9.17 12.87 -6.95
N PRO A 176 9.45 14.10 -6.46
CA PRO A 176 9.78 15.23 -7.33
C PRO A 176 10.96 14.93 -8.25
N ASP A 177 11.00 15.54 -9.43
CA ASP A 177 12.03 15.22 -10.42
C ASP A 177 13.45 15.55 -9.94
N GLU A 178 13.63 16.66 -9.22
CA GLU A 178 14.91 17.02 -8.62
C GLU A 178 15.38 15.97 -7.60
N GLU A 179 14.48 15.56 -6.69
CA GLU A 179 14.76 14.55 -5.69
C GLU A 179 15.06 13.19 -6.36
N PHE A 180 14.30 12.83 -7.41
CA PHE A 180 14.55 11.61 -8.18
C PHE A 180 15.93 11.63 -8.84
N ASN A 181 16.30 12.72 -9.47
CA ASN A 181 17.61 12.89 -10.13
C ASN A 181 18.75 12.77 -9.12
N ASP A 182 18.59 13.34 -7.94
CA ASP A 182 19.53 13.24 -6.84
C ASP A 182 19.70 11.80 -6.34
N ILE A 183 18.61 11.06 -6.16
CA ILE A 183 18.65 9.64 -5.80
C ILE A 183 19.35 8.84 -6.91
N PHE A 184 18.96 9.08 -8.17
CA PHE A 184 19.49 8.36 -9.35
C PHE A 184 20.99 8.55 -9.52
N ALA A 185 21.49 9.77 -9.34
CA ALA A 185 22.92 10.10 -9.42
C ALA A 185 23.75 9.33 -8.37
N ARG A 186 23.13 8.97 -7.21
CA ARG A 186 23.80 8.24 -6.13
C ARG A 186 23.73 6.72 -6.24
N LEU A 187 23.08 6.21 -7.30
CA LEU A 187 23.07 4.76 -7.57
C LEU A 187 24.43 4.30 -8.04
N PRO A 188 25.04 3.30 -7.37
CA PRO A 188 26.47 3.01 -7.53
C PRO A 188 26.81 2.15 -8.76
N SER A 189 25.82 1.55 -9.43
CA SER A 189 26.08 0.59 -10.50
C SER A 189 25.11 0.70 -11.66
N HIS A 190 25.51 0.20 -12.84
CA HIS A 190 24.65 0.12 -14.02
C HIS A 190 23.40 -0.74 -13.75
N ARG A 191 23.54 -1.84 -12.99
CA ARG A 191 22.41 -2.66 -12.54
C ARG A 191 21.40 -1.84 -11.78
N ASP A 192 21.84 -1.08 -10.78
CA ASP A 192 20.96 -0.34 -9.88
C ASP A 192 20.25 0.79 -10.65
N ARG A 193 20.97 1.45 -11.56
CA ARG A 193 20.39 2.46 -12.47
C ARG A 193 19.37 1.84 -13.43
N ALA A 194 19.70 0.71 -14.07
CA ALA A 194 18.76 0.00 -14.93
C ALA A 194 17.48 -0.35 -14.16
N LEU A 195 17.63 -0.97 -12.98
CA LEU A 195 16.50 -1.41 -12.19
C LEU A 195 15.59 -0.25 -11.78
N VAL A 196 16.14 0.87 -11.30
CA VAL A 196 15.38 2.07 -10.92
C VAL A 196 14.72 2.73 -12.13
N ALA A 197 15.42 2.79 -13.28
CA ALA A 197 14.84 3.30 -14.52
C ALA A 197 13.65 2.46 -14.99
N PHE A 198 13.73 1.12 -14.91
CA PHE A 198 12.59 0.25 -15.17
C PHE A 198 11.46 0.47 -14.18
N TYR A 199 11.74 0.66 -12.88
CA TYR A 199 10.69 0.92 -11.89
C TYR A 199 9.90 2.17 -12.21
N VAL A 200 10.59 3.28 -12.49
CA VAL A 200 9.94 4.58 -12.70
C VAL A 200 9.27 4.70 -14.06
N SER A 201 9.71 3.92 -15.06
CA SER A 201 9.10 3.95 -16.40
C SER A 201 7.92 2.98 -16.54
N THR A 202 8.01 1.77 -15.94
CA THR A 202 6.95 0.75 -16.07
C THR A 202 5.89 0.81 -14.99
N GLY A 203 6.21 1.37 -13.83
CA GLY A 203 5.37 1.30 -12.65
C GLY A 203 5.14 -0.12 -12.10
N ALA A 204 5.92 -1.11 -12.55
CA ALA A 204 5.81 -2.49 -12.06
C ALA A 204 6.11 -2.58 -10.56
N ARG A 205 5.62 -3.64 -9.89
CA ARG A 205 6.03 -3.93 -8.51
C ARG A 205 7.45 -4.48 -8.48
N ALA A 206 8.14 -4.26 -7.36
CA ALA A 206 9.51 -4.74 -7.19
C ALA A 206 9.67 -6.25 -7.45
N SER A 207 8.76 -7.06 -6.91
CA SER A 207 8.76 -8.50 -7.16
C SER A 207 8.48 -8.88 -8.61
N GLU A 208 7.69 -8.07 -9.32
CA GLU A 208 7.37 -8.28 -10.74
C GLU A 208 8.60 -8.03 -11.62
N LEU A 209 9.32 -6.91 -11.42
CA LEU A 209 10.57 -6.65 -12.14
C LEU A 209 11.67 -7.66 -11.81
N LEU A 210 11.74 -8.11 -10.55
CA LEU A 210 12.73 -9.11 -10.14
C LEU A 210 12.44 -10.51 -10.72
N SER A 211 11.22 -10.78 -11.15
CA SER A 211 10.86 -12.03 -11.85
C SER A 211 11.23 -12.03 -13.33
N ALA A 212 11.67 -10.89 -13.90
CA ALA A 212 12.02 -10.80 -15.29
C ALA A 212 13.22 -11.69 -15.65
N THR A 213 13.15 -12.29 -16.83
CA THR A 213 14.22 -13.13 -17.38
C THR A 213 14.95 -12.41 -18.52
N VAL A 214 16.13 -12.91 -18.90
CA VAL A 214 16.90 -12.38 -20.02
C VAL A 214 16.07 -12.40 -21.31
N GLY A 215 15.36 -13.51 -21.59
CA GLY A 215 14.51 -13.63 -22.77
C GLY A 215 13.20 -12.85 -22.70
N GLY A 216 12.86 -12.30 -21.54
CA GLY A 216 11.69 -11.45 -21.33
C GLY A 216 11.93 -9.97 -21.70
N THR A 217 13.13 -9.61 -22.16
CA THR A 217 13.45 -8.24 -22.59
C THR A 217 13.48 -8.12 -24.11
N ASP A 218 12.81 -7.10 -24.63
CA ASP A 218 12.81 -6.74 -26.05
C ASP A 218 13.18 -5.25 -26.20
N PRO A 219 14.49 -4.94 -26.32
CA PRO A 219 14.94 -3.55 -26.45
C PRO A 219 14.45 -2.88 -27.75
N GLY A 220 14.26 -3.65 -28.83
CA GLY A 220 13.78 -3.12 -30.10
C GLY A 220 12.35 -2.59 -30.04
N ARG A 221 11.49 -3.23 -29.23
CA ARG A 221 10.11 -2.82 -28.96
C ARG A 221 9.96 -2.04 -27.66
N GLN A 222 11.03 -1.85 -26.91
CA GLN A 222 11.03 -1.23 -25.58
C GLN A 222 10.10 -1.93 -24.57
N LEU A 223 10.08 -3.27 -24.58
CA LEU A 223 9.22 -4.07 -23.73
C LEU A 223 10.00 -4.93 -22.75
N ILE A 224 9.49 -5.03 -21.53
CA ILE A 224 9.93 -5.99 -20.51
C ILE A 224 8.76 -6.85 -20.08
N THR A 225 8.95 -8.17 -20.08
CA THR A 225 7.95 -9.14 -19.62
C THR A 225 8.14 -9.41 -18.13
N VAL A 226 7.07 -9.27 -17.36
CA VAL A 226 7.04 -9.51 -15.91
C VAL A 226 5.95 -10.51 -15.55
N THR A 227 6.12 -11.24 -14.44
CA THR A 227 5.08 -12.08 -13.86
C THR A 227 4.28 -11.29 -12.86
N ARG A 228 2.97 -11.13 -13.06
CA ARG A 228 2.10 -10.34 -12.20
C ARG A 228 1.92 -10.98 -10.83
N LYS A 229 2.11 -10.19 -9.78
CA LYS A 229 1.90 -10.62 -8.40
C LYS A 229 0.42 -10.91 -8.17
N GLY A 230 0.10 -12.11 -7.77
CA GLY A 230 -1.25 -12.57 -7.39
C GLY A 230 -2.01 -13.32 -8.48
N THR A 231 -1.82 -13.03 -9.78
CA THR A 231 -2.40 -13.82 -10.88
C THR A 231 -1.40 -14.83 -11.47
N GLY A 232 -0.10 -14.53 -11.37
CA GLY A 232 0.93 -15.32 -12.05
C GLY A 232 1.00 -15.11 -13.56
N GLU A 233 0.17 -14.22 -14.11
CA GLU A 233 0.11 -13.94 -15.55
C GLU A 233 1.35 -13.20 -16.04
N LEU A 234 1.79 -13.53 -17.24
CA LEU A 234 2.85 -12.79 -17.92
C LEU A 234 2.27 -11.53 -18.57
N GLN A 235 2.90 -10.40 -18.33
CA GLN A 235 2.53 -9.13 -18.94
C GLN A 235 3.76 -8.42 -19.50
N GLN A 236 3.63 -7.92 -20.73
CA GLN A 236 4.60 -7.03 -21.34
C GLN A 236 4.33 -5.59 -20.89
N LEU A 237 5.35 -4.90 -20.44
CA LEU A 237 5.30 -3.51 -20.00
C LEU A 237 6.23 -2.66 -20.84
N PRO A 238 5.76 -1.51 -21.35
CA PRO A 238 6.63 -0.55 -22.01
C PRO A 238 7.56 0.10 -20.99
N ALA A 239 8.84 0.28 -21.38
CA ALA A 239 9.83 0.94 -20.56
C ALA A 239 10.58 2.00 -21.37
N SER A 240 11.17 2.98 -20.67
CA SER A 240 11.92 4.05 -21.31
C SER A 240 13.17 3.53 -22.01
N THR A 241 13.60 4.19 -23.07
CA THR A 241 14.86 3.90 -23.79
C THR A 241 16.05 3.87 -22.83
N ASP A 242 16.13 4.81 -21.90
CA ASP A 242 17.21 4.90 -20.91
C ASP A 242 17.31 3.65 -20.03
N ALA A 243 16.17 3.03 -19.69
CA ALA A 243 16.17 1.78 -18.92
C ALA A 243 16.92 0.67 -19.68
N PHE A 244 16.74 0.58 -20.99
CA PHE A 244 17.44 -0.40 -21.84
C PHE A 244 18.92 -0.04 -22.06
N VAL A 245 19.27 1.25 -22.13
CA VAL A 245 20.68 1.68 -22.18
C VAL A 245 21.43 1.20 -20.93
N TRP A 246 20.88 1.49 -19.74
CA TRP A 246 21.46 1.04 -18.48
C TRP A 246 21.48 -0.48 -18.36
N LEU A 247 20.44 -1.16 -18.86
CA LEU A 247 20.39 -2.62 -18.91
C LEU A 247 21.51 -3.19 -19.75
N ARG A 248 21.77 -2.62 -20.93
CA ARG A 248 22.85 -3.08 -21.81
C ARG A 248 24.23 -2.93 -21.16
N LEU A 249 24.47 -1.79 -20.49
CA LEU A 249 25.72 -1.57 -19.76
C LEU A 249 25.88 -2.57 -18.61
N TYR A 250 24.80 -2.86 -17.89
CA TYR A 250 24.79 -3.88 -16.85
C TYR A 250 25.04 -5.28 -17.40
N GLN A 251 24.40 -5.67 -18.49
CA GLN A 251 24.59 -6.97 -19.13
C GLN A 251 26.04 -7.15 -19.59
N ALA A 252 26.64 -6.12 -20.21
CA ALA A 252 28.05 -6.14 -20.62
C ALA A 252 28.99 -6.31 -19.42
N GLN A 253 28.68 -5.70 -18.26
CA GLN A 253 29.46 -5.87 -17.03
C GLN A 253 29.35 -7.28 -16.45
N MET A 254 28.22 -7.97 -16.66
CA MET A 254 27.96 -9.31 -16.12
C MET A 254 28.27 -10.45 -17.08
N ASP A 255 28.73 -10.13 -18.27
CA ASP A 255 29.07 -11.13 -19.29
C ASP A 255 30.12 -12.10 -18.75
N GLY A 256 29.92 -13.39 -18.97
CA GLY A 256 30.78 -14.46 -18.43
C GLY A 256 30.72 -14.65 -16.90
N LEU A 257 30.03 -13.79 -16.13
CA LEU A 257 29.92 -13.89 -14.67
C LEU A 257 28.63 -14.58 -14.20
N VAL A 258 27.63 -14.66 -15.06
CA VAL A 258 26.30 -15.24 -14.78
C VAL A 258 25.97 -16.32 -15.81
N PRO A 259 25.10 -17.29 -15.48
CA PRO A 259 24.68 -18.29 -16.45
C PRO A 259 24.04 -17.68 -17.69
N ALA A 260 24.46 -18.14 -18.85
CA ALA A 260 23.86 -17.73 -20.12
C ALA A 260 22.53 -18.46 -20.35
N GLY A 261 21.57 -17.80 -21.02
CA GLY A 261 20.32 -18.40 -21.46
C GLY A 261 19.10 -17.51 -21.27
N ARG A 262 18.11 -17.65 -22.17
CA ARG A 262 16.90 -16.82 -22.20
C ARG A 262 16.03 -16.97 -20.94
N GLY A 263 16.03 -18.16 -20.32
CA GLY A 263 15.26 -18.47 -19.10
C GLY A 263 15.94 -18.00 -17.81
N GLN A 264 17.18 -17.54 -17.85
CA GLN A 264 17.89 -17.11 -16.67
C GLN A 264 17.33 -15.80 -16.10
N PRO A 265 17.39 -15.61 -14.76
CA PRO A 265 17.01 -14.34 -14.13
C PRO A 265 17.77 -13.18 -14.76
N LEU A 266 17.08 -12.06 -14.96
CA LEU A 266 17.68 -10.85 -15.50
C LEU A 266 18.61 -10.17 -14.48
N TRP A 267 18.29 -10.23 -13.20
CA TRP A 267 18.91 -9.45 -12.14
C TRP A 267 19.76 -10.32 -11.19
N TRP A 268 21.03 -10.01 -11.07
CA TRP A 268 22.01 -10.73 -10.27
C TRP A 268 22.70 -9.81 -9.25
N THR A 269 23.26 -10.40 -8.18
CA THR A 269 24.14 -9.67 -7.26
C THR A 269 25.48 -9.37 -7.92
N LEU A 270 26.08 -8.20 -7.59
CA LEU A 270 27.40 -7.80 -8.14
C LEU A 270 28.58 -8.33 -7.31
N ARG A 271 28.31 -8.81 -6.10
CA ARG A 271 29.34 -9.37 -5.20
C ARG A 271 29.25 -10.88 -5.19
N ARG A 272 30.40 -11.53 -5.07
CA ARG A 272 30.47 -12.99 -4.92
C ARG A 272 29.95 -13.44 -3.53
N PRO A 273 29.26 -14.57 -3.42
CA PRO A 273 28.80 -15.41 -4.53
C PRO A 273 27.71 -14.72 -5.35
N VAL A 274 27.84 -14.78 -6.69
CA VAL A 274 26.85 -14.23 -7.62
C VAL A 274 25.60 -15.09 -7.58
N ARG A 275 24.45 -14.48 -7.30
CA ARG A 275 23.15 -15.14 -7.15
C ARG A 275 22.02 -14.24 -7.61
N PRO A 276 20.83 -14.77 -7.94
CA PRO A 276 19.68 -13.97 -8.28
C PRO A 276 19.40 -12.89 -7.23
N LEU A 277 19.07 -11.69 -7.70
CA LEU A 277 18.85 -10.53 -6.84
C LEU A 277 17.54 -10.65 -6.08
N THR A 278 17.57 -10.46 -4.77
CA THR A 278 16.38 -10.56 -3.92
C THR A 278 15.75 -9.18 -3.67
N TYR A 279 14.45 -9.18 -3.36
CA TYR A 279 13.73 -7.96 -2.97
C TYR A 279 14.45 -7.20 -1.84
N HIS A 280 14.91 -7.91 -0.83
CA HIS A 280 15.57 -7.31 0.32
C HIS A 280 16.88 -6.60 -0.05
N ALA A 281 17.66 -7.19 -0.99
CA ALA A 281 18.88 -6.56 -1.50
C ALA A 281 18.58 -5.26 -2.25
N VAL A 282 17.52 -5.25 -3.09
CA VAL A 282 17.06 -4.05 -3.81
C VAL A 282 16.55 -2.99 -2.85
N HIS A 283 15.74 -3.37 -1.86
CA HIS A 283 15.23 -2.46 -0.86
C HIS A 283 16.38 -1.73 -0.14
N ARG A 284 17.35 -2.48 0.37
CA ARG A 284 18.54 -1.91 1.02
C ARG A 284 19.40 -1.05 0.09
N MET A 285 19.49 -1.42 -1.18
CA MET A 285 20.20 -0.62 -2.18
C MET A 285 19.55 0.74 -2.33
N PHE A 286 18.25 0.74 -2.52
CA PHE A 286 17.48 1.97 -2.73
C PHE A 286 17.45 2.84 -1.45
N GLU A 287 17.26 2.26 -0.27
CA GLU A 287 17.35 2.97 1.02
C GLU A 287 18.70 3.69 1.18
N ARG A 288 19.81 3.03 0.82
CA ARG A 288 21.12 3.68 0.89
C ARG A 288 21.26 4.84 -0.10
N ALA A 289 20.70 4.72 -1.30
CA ALA A 289 20.70 5.82 -2.26
C ALA A 289 19.86 7.01 -1.76
N CYS A 290 18.66 6.74 -1.25
CA CYS A 290 17.80 7.73 -0.62
C CYS A 290 18.46 8.40 0.59
N GLY A 291 19.06 7.63 1.50
CA GLY A 291 19.76 8.18 2.66
C GLY A 291 20.90 9.12 2.28
N LYS A 292 21.66 8.83 1.20
CA LYS A 292 22.69 9.72 0.67
C LYS A 292 22.12 10.97 -0.01
N ALA A 293 20.88 10.92 -0.49
CA ALA A 293 20.16 12.04 -1.09
C ALA A 293 19.35 12.84 -0.07
N GLY A 294 19.33 12.44 1.21
CA GLY A 294 18.48 13.05 2.22
C GLY A 294 16.98 12.81 2.00
N SER A 295 16.62 11.80 1.20
CA SER A 295 15.26 11.46 0.82
C SER A 295 14.68 10.36 1.72
N ALA A 296 13.37 10.45 2.01
CA ALA A 296 12.59 9.41 2.67
C ALA A 296 11.80 8.52 1.68
N ALA A 297 12.11 8.59 0.38
CA ALA A 297 11.44 7.83 -0.65
C ALA A 297 11.62 6.32 -0.47
N THR A 298 10.63 5.55 -0.89
CA THR A 298 10.63 4.09 -0.85
C THR A 298 10.57 3.50 -2.26
N LEU A 299 10.91 2.21 -2.43
CA LEU A 299 10.71 1.51 -3.71
C LEU A 299 9.27 1.64 -4.22
N HIS A 300 8.29 1.64 -3.32
CA HIS A 300 6.90 1.78 -3.72
C HIS A 300 6.57 3.20 -4.22
N ALA A 301 7.29 4.20 -3.75
CA ALA A 301 7.16 5.57 -4.24
C ALA A 301 7.56 5.71 -5.72
N LEU A 302 8.51 4.91 -6.22
CA LEU A 302 8.84 4.87 -7.66
C LEU A 302 7.64 4.45 -8.52
N ARG A 303 6.89 3.44 -8.07
CA ARG A 303 5.66 3.04 -8.75
C ARG A 303 4.58 4.13 -8.69
N HIS A 304 4.45 4.82 -7.56
CA HIS A 304 3.54 5.96 -7.46
C HIS A 304 3.96 7.10 -8.39
N THR A 305 5.26 7.37 -8.50
CA THR A 305 5.80 8.36 -9.42
C THR A 305 5.48 8.01 -10.88
N ALA A 306 5.70 6.76 -11.29
CA ALA A 306 5.30 6.27 -12.60
C ALA A 306 3.80 6.45 -12.85
N ALA A 307 2.97 6.05 -11.88
CA ALA A 307 1.52 6.14 -11.98
C ALA A 307 1.02 7.59 -12.10
N TYR A 308 1.62 8.52 -11.33
CA TYR A 308 1.30 9.95 -11.44
C TYR A 308 1.70 10.51 -12.80
N ARG A 309 2.94 10.26 -13.26
CA ARG A 309 3.40 10.74 -14.57
C ARG A 309 2.51 10.24 -15.71
N MET A 310 2.10 8.96 -15.67
CA MET A 310 1.17 8.41 -16.66
C MET A 310 -0.24 9.02 -16.53
N ALA A 311 -0.74 9.26 -15.31
CA ALA A 311 -2.08 9.81 -15.11
C ALA A 311 -2.18 11.32 -15.39
N GLU A 312 -1.05 12.04 -15.35
CA GLU A 312 -0.96 13.47 -15.70
C GLU A 312 -0.83 13.69 -17.23
N ASP A 313 -0.49 12.64 -17.99
CA ASP A 313 -0.41 12.73 -19.44
C ASP A 313 -1.82 12.65 -20.05
N PRO A 314 -2.32 13.73 -20.69
CA PRO A 314 -3.64 13.73 -21.30
C PRO A 314 -3.78 12.76 -22.49
N ALA A 315 -2.66 12.31 -23.07
CA ALA A 315 -2.65 11.32 -24.16
C ALA A 315 -2.85 9.88 -23.66
N LEU A 316 -2.74 9.62 -22.34
CA LEU A 316 -2.88 8.29 -21.76
C LEU A 316 -4.24 8.17 -21.02
N PRO A 317 -5.21 7.43 -21.57
CA PRO A 317 -6.46 7.13 -20.87
C PRO A 317 -6.20 6.41 -19.53
N LEU A 318 -7.00 6.69 -18.52
CA LEU A 318 -6.87 6.08 -17.19
C LEU A 318 -6.97 4.54 -17.22
N THR A 319 -7.72 4.01 -18.18
CA THR A 319 -7.83 2.57 -18.45
C THR A 319 -6.51 1.95 -18.85
N ASP A 320 -5.69 2.67 -19.63
CA ASP A 320 -4.37 2.20 -20.06
C ASP A 320 -3.40 2.26 -18.89
N VAL A 321 -3.43 3.33 -18.09
CA VAL A 321 -2.68 3.42 -16.84
C VAL A 321 -3.06 2.27 -15.90
N GLN A 322 -4.35 1.95 -15.78
CA GLN A 322 -4.84 0.82 -14.99
C GLN A 322 -4.25 -0.52 -15.51
N ALA A 323 -4.27 -0.71 -16.82
CA ALA A 323 -3.76 -1.93 -17.48
C ALA A 323 -2.24 -2.07 -17.24
N VAL A 324 -1.46 -1.02 -17.49
CA VAL A 324 0.00 -1.01 -17.26
C VAL A 324 0.32 -1.30 -15.80
N LEU A 325 -0.37 -0.68 -14.85
CA LEU A 325 -0.16 -0.91 -13.43
C LEU A 325 -0.70 -2.28 -12.95
N GLY A 326 -1.57 -2.94 -13.72
CA GLY A 326 -2.22 -4.19 -13.32
C GLY A 326 -3.10 -4.04 -12.09
N HIS A 327 -3.89 -2.96 -12.04
CA HIS A 327 -4.89 -2.75 -11.00
C HIS A 327 -6.19 -3.44 -11.39
N ARG A 328 -6.65 -4.40 -10.60
CA ARG A 328 -7.95 -5.09 -10.83
C ARG A 328 -9.15 -4.16 -10.68
N GLN A 329 -9.05 -3.10 -9.89
CA GLN A 329 -10.12 -2.15 -9.63
C GLN A 329 -9.68 -0.76 -10.06
N LEU A 330 -10.51 -0.09 -10.86
CA LEU A 330 -10.27 1.28 -11.33
C LEU A 330 -10.10 2.26 -10.15
N ALA A 331 -10.85 2.07 -9.06
CA ALA A 331 -10.74 2.86 -7.84
C ALA A 331 -9.31 2.93 -7.28
N THR A 332 -8.49 1.89 -7.49
CA THR A 332 -7.07 1.90 -7.09
C THR A 332 -6.23 2.84 -7.95
N THR A 333 -6.61 3.04 -9.21
CA THR A 333 -5.92 3.97 -10.12
C THR A 333 -6.46 5.39 -9.97
N GLN A 334 -7.73 5.56 -9.64
CA GLN A 334 -8.36 6.87 -9.42
C GLN A 334 -7.71 7.70 -8.31
N ILE A 335 -7.00 7.07 -7.37
CA ILE A 335 -6.25 7.79 -6.34
C ILE A 335 -5.19 8.73 -6.93
N TYR A 336 -4.67 8.43 -8.12
CA TYR A 336 -3.69 9.27 -8.83
C TYR A 336 -4.33 10.45 -9.56
N LEU A 337 -5.65 10.43 -9.75
CA LEU A 337 -6.42 11.57 -10.25
C LEU A 337 -6.87 12.51 -9.13
N THR A 338 -6.66 12.13 -7.86
CA THR A 338 -6.98 13.02 -6.73
C THR A 338 -6.00 14.17 -6.75
N PRO A 339 -6.46 15.40 -7.04
CA PRO A 339 -5.56 16.54 -7.13
C PRO A 339 -4.92 16.81 -5.76
N ARG A 340 -3.68 17.25 -5.76
CA ARG A 340 -3.01 17.68 -4.53
C ARG A 340 -3.76 18.88 -3.95
N ALA A 341 -3.90 18.94 -2.63
CA ALA A 341 -4.61 20.04 -1.98
C ALA A 341 -4.02 21.41 -2.38
N GLU A 342 -2.70 21.48 -2.50
CA GLU A 342 -1.98 22.69 -2.92
C GLU A 342 -2.33 23.11 -4.36
N ASP A 343 -2.47 22.12 -5.28
CA ASP A 343 -2.86 22.40 -6.67
C ASP A 343 -4.33 22.82 -6.79
N VAL A 344 -5.19 22.24 -5.96
CA VAL A 344 -6.60 22.66 -5.86
C VAL A 344 -6.67 24.10 -5.34
N ILE A 345 -5.98 24.40 -4.23
CA ILE A 345 -5.94 25.73 -3.63
C ILE A 345 -5.43 26.75 -4.67
N ARG A 346 -4.31 26.47 -5.32
CA ARG A 346 -3.74 27.36 -6.35
C ARG A 346 -4.72 27.62 -7.49
N ARG A 347 -5.38 26.57 -8.02
CA ARG A 347 -6.38 26.71 -9.11
C ARG A 347 -7.60 27.49 -8.67
N VAL A 348 -8.10 27.23 -7.46
CA VAL A 348 -9.25 27.95 -6.91
C VAL A 348 -8.91 29.42 -6.67
N LEU A 349 -7.73 29.72 -6.12
CA LEU A 349 -7.27 31.11 -5.95
C LEU A 349 -7.10 31.84 -7.31
N ALA A 350 -6.54 31.16 -8.30
CA ALA A 350 -6.45 31.69 -9.66
C ALA A 350 -7.84 31.97 -10.27
N HIS A 351 -8.80 31.05 -10.08
CA HIS A 351 -10.19 31.23 -10.50
C HIS A 351 -10.83 32.45 -9.83
N HIS A 352 -10.68 32.60 -8.51
CA HIS A 352 -11.21 33.77 -7.81
C HIS A 352 -10.56 35.08 -8.29
N SER A 353 -9.26 35.07 -8.52
CA SER A 353 -8.55 36.24 -9.06
C SER A 353 -9.06 36.61 -10.47
N GLU A 354 -9.33 35.59 -11.30
CA GLU A 354 -9.88 35.80 -12.64
C GLU A 354 -11.32 36.33 -12.58
N GLN A 355 -12.16 35.81 -11.68
CA GLN A 355 -13.51 36.34 -11.47
C GLN A 355 -13.50 37.81 -11.05
N VAL A 356 -12.62 38.18 -10.12
CA VAL A 356 -12.46 39.58 -9.70
C VAL A 356 -12.02 40.46 -10.89
N ARG A 357 -11.08 39.99 -11.71
CA ARG A 357 -10.64 40.68 -12.91
C ARG A 357 -11.76 40.88 -13.92
N GLN A 358 -12.55 39.83 -14.19
CA GLN A 358 -13.69 39.88 -15.09
C GLN A 358 -14.82 40.79 -14.54
N ALA A 359 -15.08 40.74 -13.23
CA ALA A 359 -16.05 41.62 -12.59
C ALA A 359 -15.63 43.08 -12.72
N ARG A 360 -14.34 43.42 -12.54
CA ARG A 360 -13.80 44.78 -12.75
C ARG A 360 -13.92 45.22 -14.21
N GLN A 361 -13.70 44.34 -15.16
CA GLN A 361 -13.85 44.64 -16.60
C GLN A 361 -15.32 44.80 -17.03
N ARG A 362 -16.25 44.11 -16.35
CA ARG A 362 -17.71 44.17 -16.63
C ARG A 362 -18.41 45.27 -15.83
N ALA A 363 -17.80 45.76 -14.77
CA ALA A 363 -18.34 46.85 -13.99
C ALA A 363 -18.15 48.13 -14.79
N GLY A 364 -19.16 48.43 -15.62
CA GLY A 364 -19.45 49.82 -15.94
C GLY A 364 -19.76 50.60 -14.66
N PRO A 365 -19.71 51.93 -14.65
CA PRO A 365 -20.02 52.68 -13.45
C PRO A 365 -21.36 52.19 -12.88
N PRO A 366 -21.45 51.91 -11.55
CA PRO A 366 -22.68 51.44 -10.95
C PRO A 366 -23.79 52.42 -11.31
N PRO A 367 -25.00 51.93 -11.74
CA PRO A 367 -26.11 52.81 -12.00
C PRO A 367 -26.37 53.61 -10.72
N ALA A 368 -26.44 54.94 -10.83
CA ALA A 368 -26.75 55.76 -9.69
C ALA A 368 -28.08 55.26 -9.09
N ALA A 369 -27.98 54.68 -7.87
CA ALA A 369 -29.16 54.13 -7.22
C ALA A 369 -30.14 55.26 -7.03
N ALA A 370 -31.36 55.11 -7.55
CA ALA A 370 -32.44 56.10 -7.42
C ALA A 370 -32.62 56.40 -5.91
N GLY A 371 -32.27 57.61 -5.47
CA GLY A 371 -32.40 58.04 -4.08
C GLY A 371 -31.07 58.40 -3.36
N TYR A 372 -29.92 58.13 -3.95
CA TYR A 372 -28.65 58.59 -3.37
C TYR A 372 -28.16 59.90 -4.04
N ARG A 373 -27.89 60.92 -3.19
CA ARG A 373 -27.29 62.16 -3.68
C ARG A 373 -25.84 61.93 -4.09
N PRO A 374 -25.37 62.51 -5.22
CA PRO A 374 -23.97 62.33 -5.69
C PRO A 374 -22.93 62.64 -4.63
N GLU A 375 -23.23 63.58 -3.75
CA GLU A 375 -22.34 63.99 -2.66
C GLU A 375 -22.18 62.87 -1.62
N THR A 376 -23.23 62.09 -1.34
CA THR A 376 -23.17 60.97 -0.38
C THR A 376 -22.35 59.80 -0.94
N LEU A 377 -22.43 59.57 -2.26
CA LEU A 377 -21.63 58.52 -2.94
C LEU A 377 -20.12 58.90 -2.95
N LYS A 378 -19.78 60.18 -3.11
CA LYS A 378 -18.41 60.67 -3.03
C LYS A 378 -17.80 60.48 -1.63
N VAL A 379 -18.61 60.65 -0.58
CA VAL A 379 -18.16 60.43 0.81
C VAL A 379 -17.92 58.96 1.10
N LEU A 380 -18.76 58.05 0.56
CA LEU A 380 -18.68 56.59 0.78
C LEU A 380 -17.61 55.90 -0.06
N PHE A 381 -17.35 56.37 -1.27
CA PHE A 381 -16.52 55.67 -2.24
C PHE A 381 -15.29 56.44 -2.74
N GLY A 382 -15.06 57.66 -2.19
CA GLY A 382 -13.93 58.53 -2.56
C GLY A 382 -14.12 59.29 -3.89
N PRO A 383 -13.19 60.21 -4.26
CA PRO A 383 -13.36 61.16 -5.36
C PRO A 383 -13.19 60.61 -6.78
N GLY A 384 -13.22 59.30 -6.96
CA GLY A 384 -12.92 58.63 -8.25
C GLY A 384 -14.11 58.15 -9.08
N ILE A 385 -15.39 58.47 -8.72
CA ILE A 385 -16.57 58.09 -9.49
C ILE A 385 -17.31 59.36 -9.94
N SER A 386 -17.00 59.79 -11.14
CA SER A 386 -17.80 60.77 -11.90
C SER A 386 -18.52 60.06 -13.02
#